data_623ccd163325186ec0cffc03b83d9cf6
#
_entry.id   623ccd163325186ec0cffc03b83d9cf6
#
_cell.length_a   1.000
_cell.length_b   1.000
_cell.length_c   1.000
_cell.angle_alpha   90.00
_cell.angle_beta   90.00
_cell.angle_gamma   90.00
#
_symmetry.space_group_name_H-M   'P 1'
#
loop_
_entity.id
_entity.type
_entity.pdbx_description
1 polymer ?
#
loop_
_entity_poly.entity_id
_entity_poly.type
_entity_poly.pdbx_seq_one_letter_code
_entity_poly.pdbx_strand_id
1 'polypeptide(L)'
;HYLRPNQSFERYYRRKIDDLKKASRFLAISEFSRNEGIDKLHLEETQVINVSTATEPLFQPVNIARGAADQLREKFNITRPYVLYTGGADERKNLPRLIQAFAALPSELRQKYQLLFAGKMPEGNIAELERNAKRAGLESGELCFTHYVSDEELVQLYNLCELYVFPSWHEGFGLPALEAMGCGAPVIGANTSSLPEVIGLDDALFDPMDVESIRNKMHQALTDSSFRKRLREHGLQRAKLFSWDETAKRAIAAWETVPSADQAQYLETSSNEEKFFSFLAPWLAGQEDATILNLSAYIAMNQQAGIQRQLLVDVSELCQRDAATGVQRAVRSYLKGLLHSPPAGFRVEPVYATRDHGYRYARRFTLEFLGQNASQASDSPIRWQRGDILFGLDMQHHVQLAYQEFYQRL
;
A
#
# COMPACT_ATOMS: atom_id res chain seq x y z
N HIS A 1 18.36 8.94 -5.74
CA HIS A 1 19.24 7.81 -6.04
C HIS A 1 18.54 6.74 -6.87
N TYR A 2 17.31 6.31 -6.54
CA TYR A 2 16.57 5.25 -7.23
C TYR A 2 16.18 5.56 -8.68
N LEU A 3 15.94 6.81 -9.02
CA LEU A 3 15.48 7.22 -10.35
C LEU A 3 16.62 7.43 -11.35
N ARG A 4 17.80 7.87 -10.88
CA ARG A 4 18.93 8.27 -11.75
C ARG A 4 19.51 7.19 -12.65
N PRO A 5 19.55 5.89 -12.26
CA PRO A 5 20.10 4.86 -13.16
C PRO A 5 19.25 4.59 -14.40
N ASN A 6 17.96 4.98 -14.37
CA ASN A 6 17.04 4.74 -15.48
C ASN A 6 16.30 6.02 -15.88
N GLN A 7 16.78 6.69 -16.92
CA GLN A 7 16.26 7.97 -17.40
C GLN A 7 14.78 7.90 -17.85
N SER A 8 14.33 6.77 -18.35
CA SER A 8 12.92 6.61 -18.76
C SER A 8 12.01 6.53 -17.52
N PHE A 9 12.47 5.84 -16.48
CA PHE A 9 11.79 5.73 -15.21
C PHE A 9 11.78 7.07 -14.45
N GLU A 10 12.89 7.83 -14.48
CA GLU A 10 12.94 9.18 -13.91
C GLU A 10 11.96 10.13 -14.60
N ARG A 11 11.93 10.15 -15.93
CA ARG A 11 10.97 10.98 -16.70
C ARG A 11 9.53 10.62 -16.38
N TYR A 12 9.24 9.33 -16.28
CA TYR A 12 7.92 8.85 -15.89
C TYR A 12 7.50 9.36 -14.50
N TYR A 13 8.37 9.21 -13.49
CA TYR A 13 8.08 9.68 -12.13
C TYR A 13 7.91 11.18 -12.04
N ARG A 14 8.75 11.96 -12.73
CA ARG A 14 8.62 13.44 -12.76
C ARG A 14 7.27 13.84 -13.33
N ARG A 15 6.86 13.24 -14.44
CA ARG A 15 5.56 13.50 -15.04
C ARG A 15 4.41 13.11 -14.10
N LYS A 16 4.51 11.96 -13.44
CA LYS A 16 3.52 11.52 -12.44
C LYS A 16 3.39 12.52 -11.29
N ILE A 17 4.48 13.09 -10.84
CA ILE A 17 4.49 14.16 -9.82
C ILE A 17 3.82 15.44 -10.37
N ASP A 18 4.11 15.84 -11.60
CA ASP A 18 3.50 17.02 -12.22
C ASP A 18 1.97 16.84 -12.38
N ASP A 19 1.52 15.62 -12.72
CA ASP A 19 0.09 15.31 -12.81
C ASP A 19 -0.55 15.24 -11.41
N LEU A 20 0.14 14.65 -10.43
CA LEU A 20 -0.31 14.62 -9.05
C LEU A 20 -0.57 16.04 -8.52
N LYS A 21 0.29 17.01 -8.80
CA LYS A 21 0.15 18.40 -8.36
C LYS A 21 -1.12 19.12 -8.86
N LYS A 22 -1.82 18.56 -9.84
CA LYS A 22 -3.09 19.09 -10.35
C LYS A 22 -4.29 18.69 -9.47
N ALA A 23 -4.11 17.75 -8.54
CA ALA A 23 -5.20 17.32 -7.66
C ALA A 23 -5.60 18.39 -6.65
N SER A 24 -6.88 18.46 -6.33
CA SER A 24 -7.42 19.42 -5.36
C SER A 24 -7.13 19.00 -3.92
N ARG A 25 -6.93 17.72 -3.64
CA ARG A 25 -6.61 17.16 -2.33
C ARG A 25 -5.64 16.00 -2.45
N PHE A 26 -4.82 15.84 -1.42
CA PHE A 26 -3.82 14.79 -1.30
C PHE A 26 -4.06 14.04 0.00
N LEU A 27 -4.17 12.74 -0.07
CA LEU A 27 -4.33 11.87 1.10
C LEU A 27 -2.99 11.25 1.44
N ALA A 28 -2.39 11.68 2.53
CA ALA A 28 -1.13 11.15 3.04
C ALA A 28 -1.38 10.01 4.04
N ILE A 29 -0.56 8.98 3.99
CA ILE A 29 -0.69 7.80 4.86
C ILE A 29 -0.04 7.98 6.24
N SER A 30 0.68 9.09 6.46
CA SER A 30 1.31 9.45 7.72
C SER A 30 1.53 10.95 7.78
N GLU A 31 1.80 11.48 8.98
CA GLU A 31 2.19 12.89 9.14
C GLU A 31 3.54 13.18 8.49
N PHE A 32 4.46 12.21 8.57
CA PHE A 32 5.74 12.30 7.86
C PHE A 32 5.53 12.44 6.34
N SER A 33 4.73 11.56 5.72
CA SER A 33 4.44 11.65 4.28
C SER A 33 3.70 12.93 3.90
N ARG A 34 2.81 13.41 4.77
CA ARG A 34 2.15 14.71 4.62
C ARG A 34 3.18 15.84 4.54
N ASN A 35 4.08 15.91 5.52
CA ASN A 35 5.11 16.94 5.59
C ASN A 35 6.11 16.84 4.43
N GLU A 36 6.50 15.63 4.00
CA GLU A 36 7.31 15.47 2.78
C GLU A 36 6.61 16.00 1.53
N GLY A 37 5.30 15.76 1.39
CA GLY A 37 4.51 16.31 0.28
C GLY A 37 4.54 17.84 0.27
N ILE A 38 4.35 18.46 1.41
CA ILE A 38 4.41 19.92 1.56
C ILE A 38 5.83 20.44 1.25
N ASP A 39 6.85 19.88 1.89
CA ASP A 39 8.23 20.37 1.81
C ASP A 39 8.90 20.09 0.45
N LYS A 40 8.72 18.88 -0.10
CA LYS A 40 9.45 18.43 -1.30
C LYS A 40 8.70 18.64 -2.58
N LEU A 41 7.36 18.59 -2.55
CA LEU A 41 6.53 18.80 -3.73
C LEU A 41 5.94 20.21 -3.77
N HIS A 42 6.15 21.00 -2.70
CA HIS A 42 5.59 22.34 -2.52
C HIS A 42 4.07 22.37 -2.64
N LEU A 43 3.43 21.37 -1.99
CA LEU A 43 1.98 21.31 -1.90
C LEU A 43 1.50 22.27 -0.82
N GLU A 44 0.30 22.83 -1.01
CA GLU A 44 -0.34 23.67 0.00
C GLU A 44 -0.75 22.82 1.21
N GLU A 45 -0.43 23.29 2.41
CA GLU A 45 -0.69 22.58 3.66
C GLU A 45 -2.16 22.15 3.82
N THR A 46 -3.09 23.03 3.40
CA THR A 46 -4.53 22.80 3.46
C THR A 46 -5.04 21.75 2.48
N GLN A 47 -4.23 21.38 1.47
CA GLN A 47 -4.58 20.38 0.47
C GLN A 47 -4.13 18.97 0.87
N VAL A 48 -3.16 18.84 1.78
CA VAL A 48 -2.59 17.53 2.17
C VAL A 48 -3.13 17.11 3.53
N ILE A 49 -3.89 16.03 3.54
CA ILE A 49 -4.59 15.52 4.73
C ILE A 49 -4.03 14.16 5.09
N ASN A 50 -3.59 14.03 6.35
CA ASN A 50 -3.16 12.73 6.89
C ASN A 50 -4.40 11.89 7.21
N VAL A 51 -4.64 10.87 6.39
CA VAL A 51 -5.72 9.90 6.59
C VAL A 51 -5.26 8.66 7.37
N SER A 52 -3.94 8.52 7.58
CA SER A 52 -3.34 7.33 8.18
C SER A 52 -3.54 6.07 7.34
N THR A 53 -3.23 4.92 7.91
CA THR A 53 -3.50 3.59 7.36
C THR A 53 -3.58 2.59 8.52
N ALA A 54 -3.93 1.33 8.27
CA ALA A 54 -4.03 0.29 9.27
C ALA A 54 -3.50 -1.05 8.75
N THR A 55 -3.46 -2.05 9.61
CA THR A 55 -3.16 -3.44 9.24
C THR A 55 -4.44 -4.23 9.02
N GLU A 56 -4.32 -5.36 8.32
CA GLU A 56 -5.41 -6.32 8.22
C GLU A 56 -5.75 -6.94 9.58
N PRO A 57 -7.02 -7.29 9.82
CA PRO A 57 -7.47 -7.88 11.09
C PRO A 57 -6.78 -9.21 11.44
N LEU A 58 -6.15 -9.89 10.46
CA LEU A 58 -5.42 -11.13 10.70
C LEU A 58 -4.14 -10.92 11.53
N PHE A 59 -3.54 -9.71 11.54
CA PHE A 59 -2.36 -9.39 12.34
C PHE A 59 -2.76 -9.12 13.79
N GLN A 60 -2.95 -10.20 14.54
CA GLN A 60 -3.35 -10.19 15.94
C GLN A 60 -2.64 -11.31 16.71
N PRO A 61 -2.64 -11.25 18.05
CA PRO A 61 -2.13 -12.34 18.85
C PRO A 61 -2.91 -13.63 18.57
N VAL A 62 -2.21 -14.70 18.22
CA VAL A 62 -2.79 -16.03 17.98
C VAL A 62 -2.12 -17.07 18.85
N ASN A 63 -2.90 -18.06 19.29
CA ASN A 63 -2.35 -19.22 19.98
C ASN A 63 -1.88 -20.24 18.94
N ILE A 64 -0.56 -20.33 18.74
CA ILE A 64 0.03 -21.24 17.77
C ILE A 64 0.27 -22.60 18.45
N ALA A 65 -0.39 -23.62 17.95
CA ALA A 65 -0.19 -24.98 18.43
C ALA A 65 1.29 -25.40 18.21
N ARG A 66 1.86 -26.15 19.17
CA ARG A 66 3.26 -26.57 19.13
C ARG A 66 3.66 -27.23 17.81
N GLY A 67 2.81 -28.12 17.28
CA GLY A 67 3.07 -28.77 15.99
C GLY A 67 3.16 -27.80 14.80
N ALA A 68 2.32 -26.76 14.78
CA ALA A 68 2.38 -25.72 13.74
C ALA A 68 3.66 -24.88 13.88
N ALA A 69 4.04 -24.53 15.11
CA ALA A 69 5.30 -23.82 15.36
C ALA A 69 6.52 -24.65 14.95
N ASP A 70 6.50 -25.96 15.19
CA ASP A 70 7.59 -26.88 14.81
C ASP A 70 7.67 -27.03 13.28
N GLN A 71 6.54 -27.16 12.58
CA GLN A 71 6.48 -27.18 11.11
C GLN A 71 7.02 -25.88 10.50
N LEU A 72 6.66 -24.73 11.07
CA LEU A 72 7.16 -23.43 10.60
C LEU A 72 8.68 -23.35 10.76
N ARG A 73 9.19 -23.80 11.91
CA ARG A 73 10.64 -23.82 12.19
C ARG A 73 11.39 -24.72 11.23
N GLU A 74 10.87 -25.92 11.00
CA GLU A 74 11.45 -26.87 10.04
C GLU A 74 11.48 -26.30 8.63
N LYS A 75 10.34 -25.76 8.17
CA LYS A 75 10.21 -25.17 6.83
C LYS A 75 11.24 -24.07 6.57
N PHE A 76 11.51 -23.23 7.55
CA PHE A 76 12.38 -22.06 7.39
C PHE A 76 13.75 -22.20 8.06
N ASN A 77 14.14 -23.42 8.45
CA ASN A 77 15.42 -23.72 9.13
C ASN A 77 15.64 -22.85 10.40
N ILE A 78 14.55 -22.59 11.15
CA ILE A 78 14.60 -21.84 12.40
C ILE A 78 14.97 -22.79 13.54
N THR A 79 16.25 -22.77 13.93
CA THR A 79 16.79 -23.69 14.94
C THR A 79 16.87 -23.07 16.34
N ARG A 80 16.71 -21.76 16.44
CA ARG A 80 16.85 -20.96 17.68
C ARG A 80 15.74 -19.91 17.78
N PRO A 81 15.46 -19.32 18.95
CA PRO A 81 14.71 -18.09 19.05
C PRO A 81 15.31 -17.02 18.14
N TYR A 82 14.51 -16.11 17.58
CA TYR A 82 14.98 -15.25 16.52
C TYR A 82 14.59 -13.79 16.67
N VAL A 83 15.48 -12.93 16.16
CA VAL A 83 15.24 -11.54 15.85
C VAL A 83 14.75 -11.45 14.43
N LEU A 84 13.58 -10.88 14.22
CA LEU A 84 12.87 -10.86 12.94
C LEU A 84 12.97 -9.50 12.24
N TYR A 85 13.23 -9.54 10.96
CA TYR A 85 12.97 -8.46 10.00
C TYR A 85 12.05 -8.97 8.90
N THR A 86 11.13 -8.13 8.42
CA THR A 86 10.26 -8.45 7.29
C THR A 86 10.30 -7.39 6.22
N GLY A 87 10.36 -7.81 4.95
CA GLY A 87 10.33 -6.91 3.80
C GLY A 87 11.34 -7.25 2.72
N GLY A 88 11.53 -6.32 1.78
CA GLY A 88 12.53 -6.43 0.71
C GLY A 88 13.93 -6.04 1.16
N ALA A 89 14.88 -5.99 0.19
CA ALA A 89 16.30 -5.72 0.44
C ALA A 89 16.79 -4.45 -0.30
N ASP A 90 15.91 -3.48 -0.54
CA ASP A 90 16.35 -2.20 -1.09
C ASP A 90 17.18 -1.41 -0.05
N GLU A 91 18.04 -0.53 -0.53
CA GLU A 91 19.05 0.17 0.29
C GLU A 91 18.48 0.85 1.53
N ARG A 92 17.28 1.49 1.40
CA ARG A 92 16.63 2.20 2.51
C ARG A 92 16.21 1.26 3.66
N LYS A 93 16.12 -0.05 3.41
CA LYS A 93 15.81 -1.06 4.44
C LYS A 93 16.97 -1.31 5.40
N ASN A 94 18.18 -0.84 5.06
CA ASN A 94 19.32 -0.76 5.96
C ASN A 94 19.81 -2.11 6.54
N LEU A 95 19.59 -3.19 5.79
CA LEU A 95 19.92 -4.54 6.25
C LEU A 95 21.40 -4.77 6.53
N PRO A 96 22.36 -4.15 5.78
CA PRO A 96 23.77 -4.28 6.11
C PRO A 96 24.11 -3.78 7.52
N ARG A 97 23.52 -2.66 7.99
CA ARG A 97 23.77 -2.17 9.36
C ARG A 97 23.08 -3.04 10.41
N LEU A 98 21.91 -3.59 10.12
CA LEU A 98 21.25 -4.55 11.00
C LEU A 98 22.12 -5.79 11.20
N ILE A 99 22.71 -6.34 10.13
CA ILE A 99 23.65 -7.47 10.18
C ILE A 99 24.88 -7.12 11.03
N GLN A 100 25.49 -5.95 10.82
CA GLN A 100 26.65 -5.50 11.59
C GLN A 100 26.31 -5.33 13.08
N ALA A 101 25.15 -4.75 13.38
CA ALA A 101 24.68 -4.56 14.74
C ALA A 101 24.41 -5.91 15.45
N PHE A 102 23.81 -6.88 14.75
CA PHE A 102 23.61 -8.23 15.28
C PHE A 102 24.96 -8.95 15.50
N ALA A 103 25.90 -8.82 14.57
CA ALA A 103 27.24 -9.39 14.69
C ALA A 103 28.05 -8.80 15.86
N ALA A 104 27.78 -7.54 16.20
CA ALA A 104 28.41 -6.87 17.34
C ALA A 104 27.77 -7.20 18.71
N LEU A 105 26.73 -8.02 18.77
CA LEU A 105 26.18 -8.54 20.02
C LEU A 105 27.18 -9.50 20.72
N PRO A 106 27.14 -9.63 22.05
CA PRO A 106 27.90 -10.65 22.77
C PRO A 106 27.69 -12.06 22.19
N SER A 107 28.73 -12.88 22.21
CA SER A 107 28.71 -14.24 21.63
C SER A 107 27.61 -15.12 22.22
N GLU A 108 27.33 -14.98 23.54
CA GLU A 108 26.28 -15.72 24.22
C GLU A 108 24.88 -15.40 23.64
N LEU A 109 24.62 -14.15 23.26
CA LEU A 109 23.37 -13.76 22.61
C LEU A 109 23.30 -14.27 21.18
N ARG A 110 24.40 -14.21 20.42
CA ARG A 110 24.45 -14.73 19.05
C ARG A 110 24.28 -16.25 18.99
N GLN A 111 24.81 -16.97 19.98
CA GLN A 111 24.58 -18.41 20.11
C GLN A 111 23.14 -18.76 20.50
N LYS A 112 22.49 -17.89 21.27
CA LYS A 112 21.11 -18.08 21.73
C LYS A 112 20.08 -17.72 20.68
N TYR A 113 20.33 -16.66 19.91
CA TYR A 113 19.39 -16.12 18.93
C TYR A 113 19.93 -16.21 17.51
N GLN A 114 19.04 -16.21 16.52
CA GLN A 114 19.38 -16.06 15.11
C GLN A 114 18.68 -14.82 14.53
N LEU A 115 19.27 -14.22 13.49
CA LEU A 115 18.67 -13.16 12.73
C LEU A 115 17.90 -13.75 11.56
N LEU A 116 16.59 -13.49 11.46
CA LEU A 116 15.71 -14.05 10.46
C LEU A 116 15.18 -12.92 9.55
N PHE A 117 15.45 -13.03 8.27
CA PHE A 117 14.90 -12.14 7.25
C PHE A 117 13.77 -12.84 6.51
N ALA A 118 12.53 -12.33 6.66
CA ALA A 118 11.35 -12.88 6.02
C ALA A 118 10.85 -11.98 4.90
N GLY A 119 10.56 -12.59 3.76
CA GLY A 119 10.03 -11.94 2.59
C GLY A 119 10.80 -12.29 1.31
N LYS A 120 10.15 -12.02 0.18
CA LYS A 120 10.75 -12.27 -1.12
C LYS A 120 11.85 -11.24 -1.41
N MET A 121 13.07 -11.72 -1.54
CA MET A 121 14.23 -10.91 -1.95
C MET A 121 14.85 -11.51 -3.22
N PRO A 122 15.39 -10.69 -4.14
CA PRO A 122 16.17 -11.19 -5.26
C PRO A 122 17.40 -11.97 -4.77
N GLU A 123 17.76 -13.08 -5.43
CA GLU A 123 18.90 -13.91 -5.02
C GLU A 123 20.22 -13.14 -4.96
N GLY A 124 20.43 -12.17 -5.85
CA GLY A 124 21.60 -11.29 -5.83
C GLY A 124 21.72 -10.48 -4.53
N ASN A 125 20.58 -10.01 -3.98
CA ASN A 125 20.56 -9.30 -2.71
C ASN A 125 20.83 -10.25 -1.54
N ILE A 126 20.26 -11.47 -1.55
CA ILE A 126 20.52 -12.49 -0.52
C ILE A 126 22.00 -12.80 -0.50
N ALA A 127 22.62 -13.11 -1.65
CA ALA A 127 24.06 -13.40 -1.73
C ALA A 127 24.94 -12.23 -1.26
N GLU A 128 24.50 -10.99 -1.47
CA GLU A 128 25.22 -9.82 -0.95
C GLU A 128 25.10 -9.71 0.58
N LEU A 129 23.90 -9.93 1.13
CA LEU A 129 23.66 -9.91 2.57
C LEU A 129 24.43 -11.03 3.29
N GLU A 130 24.50 -12.23 2.69
CA GLU A 130 25.34 -13.33 3.21
C GLU A 130 26.85 -12.96 3.22
N ARG A 131 27.33 -12.32 2.15
CA ARG A 131 28.72 -11.80 2.14
C ARG A 131 28.94 -10.76 3.22
N ASN A 132 27.97 -9.87 3.46
CA ASN A 132 28.04 -8.88 4.53
C ASN A 132 28.03 -9.55 5.91
N ALA A 133 27.21 -10.56 6.11
CA ALA A 133 27.16 -11.35 7.35
C ALA A 133 28.52 -12.02 7.64
N LYS A 134 29.10 -12.68 6.63
CA LYS A 134 30.42 -13.32 6.75
C LYS A 134 31.52 -12.30 7.05
N ARG A 135 31.52 -11.13 6.41
CA ARG A 135 32.47 -10.04 6.68
C ARG A 135 32.31 -9.49 8.10
N ALA A 136 31.09 -9.44 8.61
CA ALA A 136 30.79 -9.01 9.97
C ALA A 136 31.13 -10.08 11.03
N GLY A 137 31.54 -11.29 10.64
CA GLY A 137 31.93 -12.37 11.54
C GLY A 137 30.76 -13.23 12.04
N LEU A 138 29.63 -13.25 11.32
CA LEU A 138 28.55 -14.20 11.59
C LEU A 138 28.90 -15.59 11.06
N GLU A 139 28.57 -16.59 11.84
CA GLU A 139 28.72 -18.01 11.50
C GLU A 139 27.50 -18.52 10.72
N SER A 140 27.64 -19.71 10.15
CA SER A 140 26.52 -20.38 9.45
C SER A 140 25.35 -20.62 10.40
N GLY A 141 24.14 -20.24 9.95
CA GLY A 141 22.92 -20.38 10.72
C GLY A 141 22.62 -19.24 11.70
N GLU A 142 23.50 -18.23 11.85
CA GLU A 142 23.20 -17.02 12.61
C GLU A 142 22.31 -16.05 11.82
N LEU A 143 22.41 -16.03 10.47
CA LEU A 143 21.50 -15.32 9.57
C LEU A 143 20.76 -16.34 8.71
N CYS A 144 19.44 -16.22 8.67
CA CYS A 144 18.55 -17.08 7.89
C CYS A 144 17.59 -16.25 7.04
N PHE A 145 17.17 -16.83 5.91
CA PHE A 145 16.19 -16.24 4.99
C PHE A 145 15.04 -17.19 4.77
N THR A 146 13.80 -16.71 4.88
CA THR A 146 12.62 -17.54 4.62
C THR A 146 12.23 -17.56 3.15
N HIS A 147 12.73 -16.63 2.33
CA HIS A 147 12.15 -16.33 1.02
C HIS A 147 10.68 -15.90 1.14
N TYR A 148 9.84 -16.30 0.19
CA TYR A 148 8.41 -15.99 0.25
C TYR A 148 7.73 -16.67 1.44
N VAL A 149 6.88 -15.92 2.14
CA VAL A 149 6.01 -16.38 3.22
C VAL A 149 4.57 -16.01 2.91
N SER A 150 3.62 -16.87 3.28
CA SER A 150 2.20 -16.51 3.22
C SER A 150 1.84 -15.54 4.36
N ASP A 151 0.66 -14.93 4.28
CA ASP A 151 0.21 -14.02 5.33
C ASP A 151 -0.01 -14.77 6.67
N GLU A 152 -0.48 -16.02 6.62
CA GLU A 152 -0.64 -16.87 7.80
C GLU A 152 0.71 -17.23 8.43
N GLU A 153 1.70 -17.53 7.62
CA GLU A 153 3.07 -17.78 8.07
C GLU A 153 3.70 -16.51 8.64
N LEU A 154 3.44 -15.38 8.05
CA LEU A 154 3.93 -14.08 8.52
C LEU A 154 3.34 -13.75 9.90
N VAL A 155 2.02 -13.97 10.10
CA VAL A 155 1.38 -13.84 11.42
C VAL A 155 2.06 -14.77 12.45
N GLN A 156 2.35 -16.03 12.07
CA GLN A 156 3.04 -16.95 12.98
C GLN A 156 4.47 -16.46 13.30
N LEU A 157 5.20 -15.98 12.31
CA LEU A 157 6.55 -15.45 12.51
C LEU A 157 6.57 -14.24 13.46
N TYR A 158 5.62 -13.32 13.33
CA TYR A 158 5.49 -12.18 14.24
C TYR A 158 5.13 -12.61 15.66
N ASN A 159 4.20 -13.57 15.81
CA ASN A 159 3.78 -14.05 17.13
C ASN A 159 4.87 -14.84 17.87
N LEU A 160 5.79 -15.51 17.14
CA LEU A 160 6.83 -16.36 17.68
C LEU A 160 8.18 -15.67 17.83
N CYS A 161 8.38 -14.48 17.29
CA CYS A 161 9.67 -13.80 17.37
C CYS A 161 9.95 -13.28 18.78
N GLU A 162 11.23 -13.29 19.17
CA GLU A 162 11.69 -12.68 20.43
C GLU A 162 11.79 -11.17 20.34
N LEU A 163 12.09 -10.65 19.14
CA LEU A 163 12.21 -9.24 18.87
C LEU A 163 11.99 -8.99 17.37
N TYR A 164 11.21 -7.99 17.06
CA TYR A 164 11.09 -7.45 15.72
C TYR A 164 11.92 -6.17 15.59
N VAL A 165 12.76 -6.07 14.54
CA VAL A 165 13.63 -4.91 14.30
C VAL A 165 13.34 -4.31 12.94
N PHE A 166 13.02 -3.02 12.90
CA PHE A 166 12.73 -2.30 11.66
C PHE A 166 13.75 -1.17 11.43
N PRO A 167 14.88 -1.45 10.78
CA PRO A 167 16.03 -0.55 10.69
C PRO A 167 15.96 0.44 9.52
N SER A 168 14.85 0.49 8.77
CA SER A 168 14.69 1.35 7.61
C SER A 168 14.88 2.82 7.94
N TRP A 169 15.69 3.53 7.16
CA TRP A 169 15.86 4.97 7.39
C TRP A 169 14.82 5.85 6.71
N HIS A 170 14.01 5.27 5.81
CA HIS A 170 12.94 5.99 5.14
C HIS A 170 11.75 5.09 4.82
N GLU A 171 10.60 5.41 5.40
CA GLU A 171 9.31 4.74 5.16
C GLU A 171 8.20 5.78 5.05
N GLY A 172 7.21 5.49 4.21
CA GLY A 172 6.01 6.31 4.13
C GLY A 172 5.07 6.10 5.32
N PHE A 173 5.08 4.88 5.90
CA PHE A 173 4.31 4.55 7.11
C PHE A 173 5.06 3.54 7.99
N GLY A 174 5.33 2.33 7.49
CA GLY A 174 5.95 1.26 8.27
C GLY A 174 4.97 0.17 8.69
N LEU A 175 4.09 -0.26 7.77
CA LEU A 175 3.11 -1.33 8.01
C LEU A 175 3.70 -2.56 8.69
N PRO A 176 4.90 -3.07 8.32
CA PRO A 176 5.47 -4.24 8.99
C PRO A 176 5.70 -4.06 10.50
N ALA A 177 6.06 -2.85 10.94
CA ALA A 177 6.19 -2.56 12.37
C ALA A 177 4.82 -2.58 13.07
N LEU A 178 3.78 -2.03 12.42
CA LEU A 178 2.42 -2.06 12.94
C LEU A 178 1.85 -3.49 12.97
N GLU A 179 2.09 -4.29 11.94
CA GLU A 179 1.71 -5.71 11.86
C GLU A 179 2.34 -6.51 13.02
N ALA A 180 3.66 -6.32 13.23
CA ALA A 180 4.38 -6.95 14.33
C ALA A 180 3.81 -6.56 15.70
N MET A 181 3.53 -5.26 15.91
CA MET A 181 2.88 -4.76 17.12
C MET A 181 1.48 -5.35 17.31
N GLY A 182 0.69 -5.43 16.23
CA GLY A 182 -0.63 -6.05 16.23
C GLY A 182 -0.60 -7.51 16.65
N CYS A 183 0.41 -8.26 16.21
CA CYS A 183 0.67 -9.65 16.62
C CYS A 183 1.26 -9.79 18.03
N GLY A 184 1.57 -8.69 18.72
CA GLY A 184 2.17 -8.70 20.06
C GLY A 184 3.67 -8.99 20.06
N ALA A 185 4.38 -8.83 18.96
CA ALA A 185 5.84 -8.84 18.92
C ALA A 185 6.41 -7.64 19.71
N PRO A 186 7.52 -7.79 20.45
CA PRO A 186 8.29 -6.64 20.93
C PRO A 186 8.95 -5.97 19.73
N VAL A 187 8.68 -4.67 19.51
CA VAL A 187 9.16 -3.94 18.34
C VAL A 187 10.14 -2.85 18.74
N ILE A 188 11.26 -2.79 18.03
CA ILE A 188 12.17 -1.64 18.02
C ILE A 188 12.38 -1.16 16.58
N GLY A 189 12.57 0.13 16.38
CA GLY A 189 12.70 0.69 15.03
C GLY A 189 13.53 1.95 14.96
N ALA A 190 13.78 2.41 13.73
CA ALA A 190 14.53 3.63 13.48
C ALA A 190 13.78 4.88 13.98
N ASN A 191 14.54 5.87 14.45
CA ASN A 191 14.00 7.16 14.91
C ASN A 191 13.80 8.17 13.76
N THR A 192 13.58 7.67 12.57
CA THR A 192 13.49 8.49 11.34
C THR A 192 12.18 8.20 10.59
N SER A 193 11.85 9.12 9.69
CA SER A 193 10.66 9.03 8.82
C SER A 193 9.35 8.86 9.63
N SER A 194 8.44 8.01 9.19
CA SER A 194 7.18 7.75 9.85
C SER A 194 7.27 6.78 11.05
N LEU A 195 8.42 6.14 11.29
CA LEU A 195 8.53 5.11 12.31
C LEU A 195 8.31 5.62 13.75
N PRO A 196 8.81 6.82 14.15
CA PRO A 196 8.48 7.39 15.45
C PRO A 196 6.97 7.59 15.64
N GLU A 197 6.30 8.06 14.59
CA GLU A 197 4.83 8.25 14.56
C GLU A 197 4.09 6.91 14.71
N VAL A 198 4.56 5.83 14.06
CA VAL A 198 3.89 4.53 14.08
C VAL A 198 4.18 3.78 15.37
N ILE A 199 5.45 3.69 15.78
CA ILE A 199 5.85 2.96 17.00
C ILE A 199 5.36 3.69 18.27
N GLY A 200 5.49 5.02 18.31
CA GLY A 200 4.93 5.86 19.37
C GLY A 200 5.54 5.61 20.77
N LEU A 201 6.79 5.17 20.83
CA LEU A 201 7.54 4.93 22.06
C LEU A 201 9.02 5.27 21.83
N ASP A 202 9.47 6.42 22.32
CA ASP A 202 10.83 6.92 22.09
C ASP A 202 11.89 5.93 22.55
N ASP A 203 11.65 5.25 23.69
CA ASP A 203 12.56 4.25 24.23
C ASP A 203 12.69 2.99 23.33
N ALA A 204 11.80 2.79 22.37
CA ALA A 204 11.89 1.71 21.37
C ALA A 204 12.71 2.12 20.14
N LEU A 205 13.13 3.39 20.04
CA LEU A 205 13.76 3.93 18.84
C LEU A 205 15.28 3.92 18.92
N PHE A 206 15.92 3.85 17.76
CA PHE A 206 17.37 3.92 17.60
C PHE A 206 17.76 4.74 16.36
N ASP A 207 18.97 5.28 16.33
CA ASP A 207 19.54 5.90 15.14
C ASP A 207 19.88 4.80 14.10
N PRO A 208 19.21 4.77 12.93
CA PRO A 208 19.46 3.76 11.90
C PRO A 208 20.82 3.91 11.22
N MET A 209 21.47 5.06 11.34
CA MET A 209 22.79 5.30 10.73
C MET A 209 23.94 4.90 11.65
N ASP A 210 23.66 4.65 12.94
CA ASP A 210 24.63 4.22 13.95
C ASP A 210 24.43 2.74 14.32
N VAL A 211 25.40 1.91 13.94
CA VAL A 211 25.42 0.46 14.24
C VAL A 211 25.39 0.19 15.74
N GLU A 212 26.08 1.02 16.54
CA GLU A 212 26.10 0.88 17.99
C GLU A 212 24.74 1.20 18.62
N SER A 213 24.04 2.20 18.10
CA SER A 213 22.66 2.51 18.52
C SER A 213 21.75 1.34 18.29
N ILE A 214 21.78 0.73 17.09
CA ILE A 214 21.00 -0.46 16.76
C ILE A 214 21.37 -1.63 17.68
N ARG A 215 22.67 -1.90 17.83
CA ARG A 215 23.19 -2.97 18.70
C ARG A 215 22.73 -2.80 20.14
N ASN A 216 22.90 -1.60 20.71
CA ASN A 216 22.55 -1.31 22.09
C ASN A 216 21.05 -1.54 22.35
N LYS A 217 20.20 -1.09 21.43
CA LYS A 217 18.75 -1.28 21.53
C LYS A 217 18.36 -2.75 21.41
N MET A 218 18.96 -3.50 20.48
CA MET A 218 18.75 -4.97 20.40
C MET A 218 19.25 -5.67 21.66
N HIS A 219 20.42 -5.34 22.15
CA HIS A 219 20.97 -5.91 23.38
C HIS A 219 20.04 -5.67 24.57
N GLN A 220 19.55 -4.44 24.78
CA GLN A 220 18.59 -4.10 25.82
C GLN A 220 17.33 -4.96 25.69
N ALA A 221 16.73 -5.04 24.49
CA ALA A 221 15.50 -5.80 24.29
C ALA A 221 15.68 -7.32 24.47
N LEU A 222 16.86 -7.87 24.19
CA LEU A 222 17.14 -9.30 24.32
C LEU A 222 17.53 -9.71 25.75
N THR A 223 18.06 -8.80 26.56
CA THR A 223 18.54 -9.09 27.93
C THR A 223 17.58 -8.60 29.02
N ASP A 224 16.85 -7.52 28.81
CA ASP A 224 15.90 -6.96 29.77
C ASP A 224 14.46 -7.46 29.44
N SER A 225 14.01 -8.43 30.21
CA SER A 225 12.66 -9.00 30.06
C SER A 225 11.54 -8.00 30.38
N SER A 226 11.80 -7.03 31.29
CA SER A 226 10.84 -5.98 31.64
C SER A 226 10.66 -4.99 30.48
N PHE A 227 11.77 -4.62 29.85
CA PHE A 227 11.74 -3.77 28.66
C PHE A 227 10.99 -4.48 27.51
N ARG A 228 11.32 -5.74 27.27
CA ARG A 228 10.65 -6.54 26.23
C ARG A 228 9.16 -6.68 26.48
N LYS A 229 8.75 -6.91 27.72
CA LYS A 229 7.33 -6.94 28.12
C LYS A 229 6.65 -5.59 27.86
N ARG A 230 7.30 -4.47 28.23
CA ARG A 230 6.79 -3.10 27.98
C ARG A 230 6.61 -2.83 26.48
N LEU A 231 7.58 -3.22 25.64
CA LEU A 231 7.47 -3.11 24.17
C LEU A 231 6.25 -3.85 23.64
N ARG A 232 5.99 -5.06 24.10
CA ARG A 232 4.84 -5.89 23.72
C ARG A 232 3.52 -5.26 24.12
N GLU A 233 3.40 -4.88 25.37
CA GLU A 233 2.18 -4.27 25.91
C GLU A 233 1.86 -2.95 25.20
N HIS A 234 2.88 -2.10 25.03
CA HIS A 234 2.76 -0.85 24.28
C HIS A 234 2.33 -1.11 22.83
N GLY A 235 2.98 -2.02 22.13
CA GLY A 235 2.68 -2.35 20.74
C GLY A 235 1.24 -2.78 20.53
N LEU A 236 0.72 -3.65 21.39
CA LEU A 236 -0.68 -4.10 21.33
C LEU A 236 -1.69 -2.96 21.56
N GLN A 237 -1.39 -2.00 22.44
CA GLN A 237 -2.26 -0.83 22.62
C GLN A 237 -2.11 0.15 21.45
N ARG A 238 -0.89 0.35 20.98
CA ARG A 238 -0.60 1.26 19.87
C ARG A 238 -1.28 0.83 18.59
N ALA A 239 -1.24 -0.47 18.25
CA ALA A 239 -1.85 -1.02 17.05
C ALA A 239 -3.37 -0.76 16.99
N LYS A 240 -4.06 -0.72 18.12
CA LYS A 240 -5.51 -0.43 18.18
C LYS A 240 -5.88 1.00 17.77
N LEU A 241 -4.92 1.93 17.76
CA LEU A 241 -5.16 3.32 17.35
C LEU A 241 -5.25 3.48 15.84
N PHE A 242 -4.89 2.45 15.09
CA PHE A 242 -4.90 2.45 13.63
C PHE A 242 -6.02 1.53 13.15
N SER A 243 -7.01 2.08 12.45
CA SER A 243 -8.13 1.32 11.91
C SER A 243 -8.51 1.80 10.51
N TRP A 244 -8.92 0.86 9.67
CA TRP A 244 -9.41 1.17 8.33
C TRP A 244 -10.67 2.04 8.36
N ASP A 245 -11.52 1.88 9.37
CA ASP A 245 -12.73 2.71 9.56
C ASP A 245 -12.36 4.18 9.78
N GLU A 246 -11.34 4.43 10.62
CA GLU A 246 -10.87 5.79 10.88
C GLU A 246 -10.17 6.39 9.65
N THR A 247 -9.39 5.59 8.94
CA THR A 247 -8.78 5.98 7.66
C THR A 247 -9.84 6.36 6.62
N ALA A 248 -10.88 5.55 6.49
CA ALA A 248 -12.00 5.82 5.59
C ALA A 248 -12.77 7.09 5.97
N LYS A 249 -13.06 7.29 7.25
CA LYS A 249 -13.73 8.51 7.74
C LYS A 249 -12.93 9.77 7.40
N ARG A 250 -11.62 9.75 7.64
CA ARG A 250 -10.74 10.88 7.32
C ARG A 250 -10.66 11.13 5.82
N ALA A 251 -10.60 10.08 5.00
CA ALA A 251 -10.60 10.21 3.56
C ALA A 251 -11.93 10.81 3.04
N ILE A 252 -13.06 10.33 3.54
CA ILE A 252 -14.38 10.86 3.18
C ILE A 252 -14.50 12.33 3.60
N ALA A 253 -14.12 12.66 4.83
CA ALA A 253 -14.13 14.04 5.31
C ALA A 253 -13.24 14.95 4.45
N ALA A 254 -12.07 14.46 4.00
CA ALA A 254 -11.21 15.19 3.10
C ALA A 254 -11.85 15.43 1.73
N TRP A 255 -12.57 14.46 1.18
CA TRP A 255 -13.29 14.61 -0.09
C TRP A 255 -14.46 15.60 0.02
N GLU A 256 -15.18 15.60 1.13
CA GLU A 256 -16.28 16.54 1.37
C GLU A 256 -15.81 18.00 1.45
N THR A 257 -14.51 18.24 1.73
CA THR A 257 -13.92 19.59 1.70
C THR A 257 -13.45 20.02 0.32
N VAL A 258 -13.46 19.13 -0.69
CA VAL A 258 -13.17 19.54 -2.06
C VAL A 258 -14.30 20.44 -2.50
N PRO A 259 -14.03 21.71 -2.91
CA PRO A 259 -15.06 22.56 -3.47
C PRO A 259 -15.70 21.79 -4.63
N SER A 260 -17.01 21.57 -4.57
CA SER A 260 -17.74 21.07 -5.75
C SER A 260 -17.41 22.05 -6.85
N ALA A 261 -16.71 21.57 -7.89
CA ALA A 261 -16.51 22.34 -9.07
C ALA A 261 -17.90 22.76 -9.53
N ASP A 262 -18.23 23.97 -9.15
CA ASP A 262 -19.34 24.75 -9.62
C ASP A 262 -20.74 24.14 -9.59
N GLN A 263 -21.42 24.30 -8.48
CA GLN A 263 -22.87 24.59 -8.56
C GLN A 263 -23.16 25.77 -9.55
N ALA A 264 -22.21 26.65 -9.81
CA ALA A 264 -22.36 27.74 -10.78
C ALA A 264 -22.29 27.28 -12.23
N GLN A 265 -21.51 26.24 -12.58
CA GLN A 265 -21.46 25.67 -13.94
C GLN A 265 -22.65 24.74 -14.24
N TYR A 266 -23.38 24.29 -13.21
CA TYR A 266 -24.57 23.45 -13.39
C TYR A 266 -25.79 24.20 -13.95
N LEU A 267 -25.79 25.53 -13.92
CA LEU A 267 -26.89 26.34 -14.49
C LEU A 267 -26.73 26.65 -15.99
N GLU A 268 -25.61 26.29 -16.64
CA GLU A 268 -25.41 26.44 -18.08
C GLU A 268 -25.70 25.15 -18.89
N THR A 269 -26.47 24.21 -18.35
CA THR A 269 -26.64 22.88 -18.95
C THR A 269 -27.34 22.84 -20.30
N SER A 270 -28.31 23.71 -20.56
CA SER A 270 -28.97 23.80 -21.87
C SER A 270 -28.03 24.29 -22.98
N SER A 271 -27.11 25.20 -22.66
CA SER A 271 -26.10 25.70 -23.59
C SER A 271 -25.05 24.67 -24.00
N ASN A 272 -24.73 23.70 -23.11
CA ASN A 272 -23.71 22.67 -23.39
C ASN A 272 -24.22 21.52 -24.23
N GLU A 273 -25.48 21.11 -24.08
CA GLU A 273 -26.09 20.11 -24.97
C GLU A 273 -26.24 20.62 -26.40
N GLU A 274 -26.69 21.85 -26.60
CA GLU A 274 -26.71 22.48 -27.92
C GLU A 274 -25.34 22.60 -28.56
N LYS A 275 -24.33 22.98 -27.79
CA LYS A 275 -22.92 23.04 -28.24
C LYS A 275 -22.39 21.64 -28.59
N PHE A 276 -22.71 20.64 -27.77
CA PHE A 276 -22.32 19.24 -28.01
C PHE A 276 -22.94 18.69 -29.30
N PHE A 277 -24.25 18.86 -29.49
CA PHE A 277 -24.89 18.44 -30.71
C PHE A 277 -24.47 19.24 -31.94
N SER A 278 -24.23 20.55 -31.79
CA SER A 278 -23.69 21.38 -32.86
C SER A 278 -22.26 20.99 -33.27
N PHE A 279 -21.46 20.51 -32.32
CA PHE A 279 -20.13 19.96 -32.59
C PHE A 279 -20.20 18.60 -33.29
N LEU A 280 -21.15 17.73 -32.91
CA LEU A 280 -21.32 16.40 -33.52
C LEU A 280 -21.98 16.44 -34.88
N ALA A 281 -22.90 17.37 -35.14
CA ALA A 281 -23.68 17.42 -36.36
C ALA A 281 -22.87 17.39 -37.66
N PRO A 282 -21.77 18.14 -37.85
CA PRO A 282 -20.94 18.08 -39.04
C PRO A 282 -20.25 16.71 -39.24
N TRP A 283 -19.87 16.04 -38.15
CA TRP A 283 -19.25 14.71 -38.19
C TRP A 283 -20.28 13.63 -38.49
N LEU A 284 -21.52 13.74 -37.99
CA LEU A 284 -22.61 12.83 -38.22
C LEU A 284 -23.11 12.88 -39.66
N ALA A 285 -23.07 14.02 -40.32
CA ALA A 285 -23.54 14.22 -41.69
C ALA A 285 -22.89 13.34 -42.76
N GLY A 286 -21.77 12.68 -42.42
CA GLY A 286 -21.05 11.77 -43.34
C GLY A 286 -21.00 10.32 -42.88
N GLN A 287 -21.73 9.95 -41.81
CA GLN A 287 -21.67 8.62 -41.23
C GLN A 287 -22.83 7.74 -41.73
N GLU A 288 -22.59 6.40 -41.71
CA GLU A 288 -23.62 5.42 -41.97
C GLU A 288 -24.66 5.38 -40.83
N ASP A 289 -25.91 5.06 -41.16
CA ASP A 289 -27.05 4.98 -40.22
C ASP A 289 -26.73 4.11 -39.00
N ALA A 290 -26.01 3.00 -39.17
CA ALA A 290 -25.59 2.12 -38.09
C ALA A 290 -24.70 2.82 -37.07
N THR A 291 -23.78 3.68 -37.52
CA THR A 291 -22.92 4.49 -36.70
C THR A 291 -23.69 5.55 -35.92
N ILE A 292 -24.65 6.21 -36.59
CA ILE A 292 -25.52 7.20 -35.96
C ILE A 292 -26.42 6.57 -34.90
N LEU A 293 -27.00 5.41 -35.18
CA LEU A 293 -27.83 4.66 -34.23
C LEU A 293 -27.04 4.19 -33.01
N ASN A 294 -25.83 3.67 -33.22
CA ASN A 294 -24.93 3.28 -32.13
C ASN A 294 -24.55 4.47 -31.24
N LEU A 295 -24.16 5.61 -31.83
CA LEU A 295 -23.86 6.80 -31.10
C LEU A 295 -25.06 7.36 -30.34
N SER A 296 -26.24 7.38 -30.98
CA SER A 296 -27.50 7.78 -30.33
C SER A 296 -27.82 6.89 -29.13
N ALA A 297 -27.64 5.57 -29.26
CA ALA A 297 -27.80 4.62 -28.16
C ALA A 297 -26.83 4.88 -27.02
N TYR A 298 -25.54 5.18 -27.32
CA TYR A 298 -24.54 5.54 -26.30
C TYR A 298 -24.92 6.85 -25.60
N ILE A 299 -25.34 7.89 -26.34
CA ILE A 299 -25.80 9.15 -25.78
C ILE A 299 -26.99 8.93 -24.86
N ALA A 300 -28.02 8.21 -25.33
CA ALA A 300 -29.22 7.90 -24.55
C ALA A 300 -28.91 7.07 -23.28
N MET A 301 -27.95 6.14 -23.35
CA MET A 301 -27.50 5.37 -22.19
C MET A 301 -26.79 6.26 -21.14
N ASN A 302 -26.16 7.35 -21.54
CA ASN A 302 -25.47 8.28 -20.67
C ASN A 302 -26.34 9.42 -20.15
N GLN A 303 -27.52 9.65 -20.76
CA GLN A 303 -28.45 10.72 -20.37
C GLN A 303 -29.62 10.23 -19.51
N GLN A 304 -29.68 8.95 -19.10
CA GLN A 304 -30.79 8.44 -18.29
C GLN A 304 -30.83 9.14 -16.92
N ALA A 305 -31.78 10.01 -16.74
CA ALA A 305 -32.10 10.61 -15.45
C ALA A 305 -32.58 9.51 -14.47
N GLY A 306 -31.94 9.48 -13.29
CA GLY A 306 -32.33 8.59 -12.20
C GLY A 306 -31.43 7.39 -11.94
N ILE A 307 -30.31 7.23 -12.65
CA ILE A 307 -29.32 6.19 -12.33
C ILE A 307 -28.40 6.72 -11.21
N GLN A 308 -28.24 5.90 -10.18
CA GLN A 308 -27.31 6.16 -9.09
C GLN A 308 -25.90 6.42 -9.64
N ARG A 309 -25.26 7.50 -9.20
CA ARG A 309 -23.87 7.85 -9.59
C ARG A 309 -22.95 6.68 -9.35
N GLN A 310 -21.94 6.52 -10.19
CA GLN A 310 -20.93 5.48 -10.03
C GLN A 310 -19.66 6.06 -9.41
N LEU A 311 -19.15 5.36 -8.43
CA LEU A 311 -17.74 5.47 -8.01
C LEU A 311 -16.99 4.34 -8.72
N LEU A 312 -16.36 4.69 -9.85
CA LEU A 312 -15.56 3.78 -10.66
C LEU A 312 -14.17 3.64 -10.01
N VAL A 313 -13.91 2.52 -9.38
CA VAL A 313 -12.68 2.28 -8.64
C VAL A 313 -11.68 1.54 -9.52
N ASP A 314 -10.64 2.21 -9.98
CA ASP A 314 -9.61 1.59 -10.81
C ASP A 314 -8.74 0.65 -9.97
N VAL A 315 -8.80 -0.63 -10.32
CA VAL A 315 -8.05 -1.73 -9.72
C VAL A 315 -7.23 -2.49 -10.78
N SER A 316 -6.76 -1.78 -11.80
CA SER A 316 -6.10 -2.35 -12.97
C SER A 316 -4.88 -3.21 -12.63
N GLU A 317 -4.04 -2.79 -11.68
CA GLU A 317 -2.87 -3.59 -11.26
C GLU A 317 -3.32 -4.84 -10.49
N LEU A 318 -4.23 -4.68 -9.54
CA LEU A 318 -4.73 -5.78 -8.71
C LEU A 318 -5.43 -6.87 -9.54
N CYS A 319 -6.21 -6.48 -10.58
CA CYS A 319 -6.86 -7.42 -11.49
C CYS A 319 -5.89 -8.22 -12.35
N GLN A 320 -4.76 -7.62 -12.73
CA GLN A 320 -3.85 -8.20 -13.72
C GLN A 320 -2.61 -8.83 -13.06
N ARG A 321 -2.18 -8.33 -11.91
CA ARG A 321 -0.97 -8.76 -11.24
C ARG A 321 -1.06 -8.59 -9.73
N ASP A 322 -1.70 -9.53 -9.08
CA ASP A 322 -1.72 -9.58 -7.62
C ASP A 322 -0.41 -10.21 -7.10
N ALA A 323 0.49 -9.35 -6.61
CA ALA A 323 1.78 -9.76 -6.06
C ALA A 323 1.73 -9.89 -4.52
N ALA A 324 0.56 -9.75 -3.90
CA ALA A 324 0.33 -9.79 -2.45
C ALA A 324 1.29 -8.89 -1.64
N THR A 325 1.67 -7.73 -2.20
CA THR A 325 2.52 -6.74 -1.52
C THR A 325 1.75 -6.01 -0.43
N GLY A 326 2.46 -5.34 0.50
CA GLY A 326 1.83 -4.49 1.51
C GLY A 326 0.92 -3.41 0.91
N VAL A 327 1.32 -2.81 -0.22
CA VAL A 327 0.49 -1.85 -0.96
C VAL A 327 -0.79 -2.50 -1.48
N GLN A 328 -0.69 -3.68 -2.08
CA GLN A 328 -1.86 -4.38 -2.61
C GLN A 328 -2.79 -4.90 -1.50
N ARG A 329 -2.26 -5.23 -0.34
CA ARG A 329 -3.10 -5.51 0.85
C ARG A 329 -3.92 -4.29 1.25
N ALA A 330 -3.31 -3.11 1.28
CA ALA A 330 -4.02 -1.86 1.55
C ALA A 330 -5.12 -1.61 0.50
N VAL A 331 -4.78 -1.77 -0.79
CA VAL A 331 -5.75 -1.65 -1.91
C VAL A 331 -6.94 -2.58 -1.72
N ARG A 332 -6.70 -3.84 -1.35
CA ARG A 332 -7.75 -4.83 -1.07
C ARG A 332 -8.66 -4.41 0.08
N SER A 333 -8.10 -3.87 1.13
CA SER A 333 -8.88 -3.40 2.28
C SER A 333 -9.74 -2.19 1.93
N TYR A 334 -9.20 -1.22 1.20
CA TYR A 334 -10.00 -0.10 0.70
C TYR A 334 -11.13 -0.57 -0.21
N LEU A 335 -10.82 -1.44 -1.17
CA LEU A 335 -11.83 -1.98 -2.08
C LEU A 335 -12.93 -2.72 -1.32
N LYS A 336 -12.55 -3.58 -0.37
CA LYS A 336 -13.51 -4.32 0.46
C LYS A 336 -14.40 -3.38 1.27
N GLY A 337 -13.82 -2.34 1.87
CA GLY A 337 -14.55 -1.30 2.61
C GLY A 337 -15.57 -0.59 1.72
N LEU A 338 -15.14 -0.12 0.54
CA LEU A 338 -16.02 0.56 -0.41
C LEU A 338 -17.16 -0.32 -0.92
N LEU A 339 -16.91 -1.60 -1.18
CA LEU A 339 -17.94 -2.56 -1.62
C LEU A 339 -18.92 -2.89 -0.50
N HIS A 340 -18.48 -2.94 0.76
CA HIS A 340 -19.36 -3.22 1.90
C HIS A 340 -20.20 -2.02 2.33
N SER A 341 -19.61 -0.82 2.25
CA SER A 341 -20.22 0.43 2.69
C SER A 341 -20.01 1.52 1.64
N PRO A 342 -20.77 1.47 0.53
CA PRO A 342 -20.66 2.49 -0.50
C PRO A 342 -20.92 3.89 0.03
N PRO A 343 -20.21 4.92 -0.44
CA PRO A 343 -20.52 6.30 -0.13
C PRO A 343 -21.95 6.65 -0.51
N ALA A 344 -22.61 7.48 0.32
CA ALA A 344 -23.99 7.88 0.10
C ALA A 344 -24.19 8.48 -1.31
N GLY A 345 -25.19 7.98 -2.03
CA GLY A 345 -25.49 8.43 -3.39
C GLY A 345 -24.65 7.80 -4.50
N PHE A 346 -23.71 6.92 -4.18
CA PHE A 346 -22.88 6.24 -5.16
C PHE A 346 -23.09 4.72 -5.17
N ARG A 347 -22.96 4.14 -6.35
CA ARG A 347 -22.75 2.71 -6.56
C ARG A 347 -21.26 2.49 -6.83
N VAL A 348 -20.61 1.64 -6.05
CA VAL A 348 -19.20 1.31 -6.23
C VAL A 348 -19.07 0.26 -7.33
N GLU A 349 -18.30 0.58 -8.36
CA GLU A 349 -18.00 -0.29 -9.49
C GLU A 349 -16.49 -0.41 -9.68
N PRO A 350 -15.88 -1.53 -9.30
CA PRO A 350 -14.49 -1.80 -9.66
C PRO A 350 -14.32 -1.86 -11.18
N VAL A 351 -13.28 -1.20 -11.67
CA VAL A 351 -12.96 -1.12 -13.10
C VAL A 351 -11.49 -1.38 -13.36
N TYR A 352 -11.18 -1.82 -14.55
CA TYR A 352 -9.80 -1.98 -15.01
C TYR A 352 -9.66 -1.59 -16.47
N ALA A 353 -8.45 -1.21 -16.85
CA ALA A 353 -8.08 -1.03 -18.24
C ALA A 353 -6.81 -1.81 -18.57
N THR A 354 -6.66 -2.20 -19.83
CA THR A 354 -5.46 -2.80 -20.38
C THR A 354 -4.88 -1.90 -21.46
N ARG A 355 -3.69 -2.23 -21.96
CA ARG A 355 -3.05 -1.47 -23.04
C ARG A 355 -3.90 -1.41 -24.31
N ASP A 356 -4.61 -2.49 -24.60
CA ASP A 356 -5.33 -2.70 -25.85
C ASP A 356 -6.84 -2.46 -25.74
N HIS A 357 -7.35 -2.33 -24.51
CA HIS A 357 -8.78 -2.18 -24.27
C HIS A 357 -8.97 -1.07 -23.22
N GLY A 358 -9.89 -0.17 -23.49
CA GLY A 358 -10.32 0.89 -22.55
C GLY A 358 -10.90 0.33 -21.26
N TYR A 359 -11.36 1.22 -20.42
CA TYR A 359 -11.95 0.84 -19.15
C TYR A 359 -13.14 -0.09 -19.28
N ARG A 360 -13.13 -1.15 -18.47
CA ARG A 360 -14.19 -2.16 -18.37
C ARG A 360 -14.54 -2.36 -16.91
N TYR A 361 -15.80 -2.74 -16.63
CA TYR A 361 -16.16 -3.19 -15.29
C TYR A 361 -15.44 -4.48 -14.94
N ALA A 362 -14.83 -4.54 -13.77
CA ALA A 362 -14.07 -5.69 -13.27
C ALA A 362 -15.00 -6.69 -12.56
N ARG A 363 -16.10 -7.15 -13.22
CA ARG A 363 -17.16 -7.95 -12.60
C ARG A 363 -16.70 -9.33 -12.20
N ARG A 364 -15.90 -9.99 -13.05
CA ARG A 364 -15.32 -11.30 -12.73
C ARG A 364 -14.42 -11.21 -11.51
N PHE A 365 -13.47 -10.28 -11.55
CA PHE A 365 -12.57 -10.02 -10.43
C PHE A 365 -13.34 -9.69 -9.15
N THR A 366 -14.36 -8.84 -9.21
CA THR A 366 -15.16 -8.44 -8.04
C THR A 366 -15.88 -9.62 -7.40
N LEU A 367 -16.48 -10.51 -8.20
CA LEU A 367 -17.14 -11.71 -7.69
C LEU A 367 -16.14 -12.67 -7.05
N GLU A 368 -15.01 -12.93 -7.71
CA GLU A 368 -13.92 -13.75 -7.16
C GLU A 368 -13.35 -13.16 -5.86
N PHE A 369 -13.17 -11.84 -5.84
CA PHE A 369 -12.69 -11.10 -4.66
C PHE A 369 -13.67 -11.22 -3.46
N LEU A 370 -14.96 -11.28 -3.72
CA LEU A 370 -16.01 -11.48 -2.71
C LEU A 370 -16.27 -12.97 -2.41
N GLY A 371 -15.49 -13.89 -2.97
CA GLY A 371 -15.64 -15.33 -2.78
C GLY A 371 -16.87 -15.92 -3.48
N GLN A 372 -17.38 -15.27 -4.53
CA GLN A 372 -18.55 -15.69 -5.28
C GLN A 372 -18.17 -16.34 -6.61
N ASN A 373 -19.09 -17.15 -7.18
CA ASN A 373 -18.86 -17.78 -8.47
C ASN A 373 -18.93 -16.76 -9.62
N ALA A 374 -17.83 -16.60 -10.34
CA ALA A 374 -17.68 -15.67 -11.45
C ALA A 374 -17.84 -16.29 -12.84
N SER A 375 -18.20 -17.58 -12.96
CA SER A 375 -18.18 -18.32 -14.23
C SER A 375 -19.08 -17.74 -15.32
N GLN A 376 -20.14 -17.05 -14.97
CA GLN A 376 -21.09 -16.44 -15.91
C GLN A 376 -20.92 -14.91 -16.04
N ALA A 377 -19.98 -14.31 -15.30
CA ALA A 377 -19.76 -12.89 -15.36
C ALA A 377 -18.97 -12.50 -16.62
N SER A 378 -19.37 -11.41 -17.27
CA SER A 378 -18.63 -10.81 -18.37
C SER A 378 -18.26 -9.36 -18.04
N ASP A 379 -17.03 -8.99 -18.40
CA ASP A 379 -16.53 -7.64 -18.23
C ASP A 379 -16.91 -6.81 -19.46
N SER A 380 -17.89 -5.92 -19.31
CA SER A 380 -18.33 -5.01 -20.36
C SER A 380 -17.58 -3.67 -20.27
N PRO A 381 -17.47 -2.91 -21.39
CA PRO A 381 -16.99 -1.53 -21.32
C PRO A 381 -17.79 -0.70 -20.32
N ILE A 382 -17.12 0.24 -19.65
CA ILE A 382 -17.79 1.13 -18.69
C ILE A 382 -18.75 2.06 -19.43
N ARG A 383 -19.79 2.46 -18.72
CA ARG A 383 -20.75 3.47 -19.16
C ARG A 383 -20.61 4.66 -18.23
N TRP A 384 -20.23 5.79 -18.79
CA TRP A 384 -20.09 7.05 -18.07
C TRP A 384 -21.39 7.81 -18.05
N GLN A 385 -21.65 8.46 -16.93
CA GLN A 385 -22.70 9.48 -16.83
C GLN A 385 -22.17 10.67 -16.03
N ARG A 386 -22.79 11.81 -16.23
CA ARG A 386 -22.42 13.03 -15.50
C ARG A 386 -22.56 12.83 -14.00
N GLY A 387 -21.51 13.16 -13.26
CA GLY A 387 -21.44 12.99 -11.81
C GLY A 387 -20.87 11.66 -11.34
N ASP A 388 -20.47 10.79 -12.26
CA ASP A 388 -19.62 9.65 -11.94
C ASP A 388 -18.23 10.12 -11.54
N ILE A 389 -17.58 9.36 -10.66
CA ILE A 389 -16.21 9.63 -10.18
C ILE A 389 -15.33 8.46 -10.56
N LEU A 390 -14.17 8.74 -11.19
CA LEU A 390 -13.10 7.75 -11.33
C LEU A 390 -12.12 7.89 -10.15
N PHE A 391 -12.01 6.84 -9.36
CA PHE A 391 -11.08 6.75 -8.25
C PHE A 391 -9.94 5.78 -8.58
N GLY A 392 -8.74 6.32 -8.78
CA GLY A 392 -7.54 5.55 -9.09
C GLY A 392 -6.96 4.90 -7.83
N LEU A 393 -7.46 3.73 -7.45
CA LEU A 393 -7.00 3.01 -6.25
C LEU A 393 -5.70 2.22 -6.52
N ASP A 394 -5.60 1.55 -7.69
CA ASP A 394 -4.44 0.73 -8.06
C ASP A 394 -4.18 0.79 -9.58
N MET A 395 -3.82 1.97 -10.05
CA MET A 395 -3.67 2.28 -11.47
C MET A 395 -2.33 1.79 -12.03
N GLN A 396 -2.36 1.10 -13.16
CA GLN A 396 -1.15 0.70 -13.88
C GLN A 396 -0.56 1.85 -14.72
N HIS A 397 0.74 2.10 -14.58
CA HIS A 397 1.42 3.20 -15.27
C HIS A 397 1.37 3.11 -16.81
N HIS A 398 1.48 1.90 -17.37
CA HIS A 398 1.44 1.72 -18.82
C HIS A 398 0.03 1.87 -19.40
N VAL A 399 -1.00 1.63 -18.59
CA VAL A 399 -2.40 1.93 -18.93
C VAL A 399 -2.62 3.44 -18.91
N GLN A 400 -2.12 4.14 -17.89
CA GLN A 400 -2.23 5.60 -17.79
C GLN A 400 -1.65 6.30 -19.02
N LEU A 401 -0.50 5.84 -19.51
CA LEU A 401 0.13 6.39 -20.71
C LEU A 401 -0.69 6.14 -21.98
N ALA A 402 -1.30 4.96 -22.11
CA ALA A 402 -2.11 4.60 -23.28
C ALA A 402 -3.42 5.41 -23.35
N TYR A 403 -3.97 5.82 -22.21
CA TYR A 403 -5.26 6.53 -22.12
C TYR A 403 -5.13 7.98 -21.64
N GLN A 404 -3.99 8.63 -21.89
CA GLN A 404 -3.73 9.97 -21.46
C GLN A 404 -4.77 10.99 -21.96
N GLU A 405 -5.20 10.88 -23.22
CA GLU A 405 -6.25 11.72 -23.78
C GLU A 405 -7.62 11.52 -23.13
N PHE A 406 -7.91 10.28 -22.72
CA PHE A 406 -9.12 9.95 -21.97
C PHE A 406 -9.16 10.70 -20.61
N TYR A 407 -8.05 10.67 -19.86
CA TYR A 407 -7.97 11.41 -18.57
C TYR A 407 -8.01 12.92 -18.70
N GLN A 408 -7.64 13.46 -19.86
CA GLN A 408 -7.75 14.91 -20.13
C GLN A 408 -9.19 15.35 -20.43
N ARG A 409 -10.08 14.41 -20.71
CA ARG A 409 -11.48 14.66 -21.03
C ARG A 409 -12.43 14.37 -19.87
N LEU A 410 -11.93 13.76 -18.79
CA LEU A 410 -12.63 13.60 -17.52
C LEU A 410 -12.58 14.87 -16.70
#